data_8feec8a984e9aad943f172cfe8d75908
#
_entry.id   8feec8a984e9aad943f172cfe8d75908
#
_cell.length_a   1.000
_cell.length_b   1.000
_cell.length_c   1.000
_cell.angle_alpha   90.00
_cell.angle_beta   90.00
_cell.angle_gamma   90.00
#
_symmetry.space_group_name_H-M   'P 1'
#
loop_
_entity.id
_entity.type
_entity.pdbx_description
1 polymer ?
#
loop_
_entity_poly.entity_id
_entity_poly.type
_entity_poly.pdbx_seq_one_letter_code
_entity_poly.pdbx_strand_id
1 'polypeptide(L)'
;MADLVHRDSYCVAVNDIAPAAPVHVLVIPVKHFTYLEHMTSDFSPVLFRMFEVARDVAYSAGISDSGYRLVINQKDDSGQEIPHLHLHILGGDQLGSMV
;
A
#
# COMPACT_ATOMS: atom_id res chain seq x y z
N MET A 1 12.97 9.74 -8.80
CA MET A 1 11.98 8.79 -9.36
C MET A 1 11.77 7.64 -8.38
N ALA A 2 10.53 7.28 -8.16
CA ALA A 2 10.22 6.17 -7.28
C ALA A 2 10.66 4.83 -7.89
N ASP A 3 11.14 3.93 -7.04
CA ASP A 3 11.59 2.61 -7.44
C ASP A 3 10.37 1.70 -7.68
N LEU A 4 10.13 1.38 -8.94
CA LEU A 4 8.95 0.65 -9.37
C LEU A 4 9.08 -0.85 -9.04
N VAL A 5 8.12 -1.37 -8.30
CA VAL A 5 8.07 -2.79 -7.90
C VAL A 5 7.07 -3.56 -8.78
N HIS A 6 5.96 -2.93 -9.14
CA HIS A 6 4.89 -3.56 -9.92
C HIS A 6 4.10 -2.50 -10.67
N ARG A 7 3.59 -2.87 -11.84
CA ARG A 7 2.67 -2.03 -12.60
C ARG A 7 1.71 -2.92 -13.39
N ASP A 8 0.43 -2.58 -13.33
CA ASP A 8 -0.59 -3.14 -14.22
C ASP A 8 -1.64 -2.05 -14.54
N SER A 9 -2.71 -2.42 -15.21
CA SER A 9 -3.74 -1.45 -15.59
C SER A 9 -4.55 -0.91 -14.41
N TYR A 10 -4.49 -1.56 -13.25
CA TYR A 10 -5.26 -1.16 -12.06
C TYR A 10 -4.45 -0.35 -11.07
N CYS A 11 -3.19 -0.73 -10.85
CA CYS A 11 -2.38 -0.11 -9.81
C CYS A 11 -0.88 -0.23 -10.10
N VAL A 12 -0.12 0.57 -9.35
CA VAL A 12 1.34 0.49 -9.34
C VAL A 12 1.80 0.25 -7.90
N ALA A 13 2.96 -0.37 -7.75
CA ALA A 13 3.61 -0.50 -6.45
C ALA A 13 5.02 0.06 -6.54
N VAL A 14 5.42 0.85 -5.56
CA VAL A 14 6.72 1.53 -5.52
C VAL A 14 7.31 1.41 -4.13
N ASN A 15 8.65 1.34 -4.04
CA ASN A 15 9.33 1.44 -2.75
C ASN A 15 9.18 2.85 -2.20
N ASP A 16 8.89 2.98 -0.91
CA ASP A 16 8.84 4.29 -0.25
C ASP A 16 10.25 4.89 -0.20
N ILE A 17 10.38 6.17 -0.56
CA ILE A 17 11.67 6.86 -0.58
C ILE A 17 12.17 7.21 0.83
N ALA A 18 11.29 7.17 1.83
CA ALA A 18 11.62 7.39 3.24
C ALA A 18 11.04 6.24 4.07
N PRO A 19 11.61 5.02 3.93
CA PRO A 19 10.99 3.83 4.49
C PRO A 19 10.95 3.84 6.02
N ALA A 20 9.82 3.38 6.57
CA ALA A 20 9.64 3.23 8.02
C ALA A 20 9.99 1.81 8.49
N ALA A 21 10.31 0.91 7.56
CA ALA A 21 10.68 -0.49 7.86
C ALA A 21 11.62 -0.98 6.75
N PRO A 22 12.35 -2.11 6.97
CA PRO A 22 13.24 -2.67 5.93
C PRO A 22 12.52 -2.94 4.60
N VAL A 23 11.27 -3.38 4.66
CA VAL A 23 10.39 -3.45 3.49
C VAL A 23 9.27 -2.44 3.71
N HIS A 24 9.15 -1.48 2.82
CA HIS A 24 8.11 -0.47 2.85
C HIS A 24 7.72 -0.12 1.42
N VAL A 25 6.61 -0.69 0.97
CA VAL A 25 6.10 -0.54 -0.39
C VAL A 25 4.73 0.13 -0.35
N LEU A 26 4.47 0.99 -1.33
CA LEU A 26 3.18 1.65 -1.50
C LEU A 26 2.48 1.06 -2.71
N VAL A 27 1.23 0.65 -2.55
CA VAL A 27 0.37 0.25 -3.68
C VAL A 27 -0.63 1.36 -3.92
N ILE A 28 -0.64 1.89 -5.14
CA ILE A 28 -1.38 3.09 -5.51
C ILE A 28 -2.27 2.78 -6.71
N PRO A 29 -3.59 3.06 -6.67
CA PRO A 29 -4.44 2.86 -7.84
C PRO A 29 -4.06 3.84 -8.95
N VAL A 30 -4.11 3.38 -10.20
CA VAL A 30 -3.84 4.23 -11.37
C VAL A 30 -4.91 5.31 -11.48
N LYS A 31 -6.18 4.93 -11.28
CA LYS A 31 -7.29 5.89 -11.23
C LYS A 31 -7.21 6.67 -9.91
N HIS A 32 -7.22 7.99 -10.01
CA HIS A 32 -7.17 8.85 -8.82
C HIS A 32 -8.38 8.61 -7.92
N PHE A 33 -8.11 8.38 -6.63
CA PHE A 33 -9.12 8.16 -5.62
C PHE A 33 -8.60 8.68 -4.29
N THR A 34 -9.38 9.49 -3.60
CA THR A 34 -8.89 10.18 -2.40
C THR A 34 -9.32 9.47 -1.11
N TYR A 35 -10.60 9.47 -0.81
CA TYR A 35 -11.11 8.97 0.49
C TYR A 35 -12.13 7.87 0.32
N LEU A 36 -12.14 6.93 1.29
CA LEU A 36 -12.99 5.73 1.24
C LEU A 36 -14.49 6.07 1.18
N GLU A 37 -14.91 7.18 1.80
CA GLU A 37 -16.32 7.57 1.77
C GLU A 37 -16.83 7.94 0.37
N HIS A 38 -15.93 8.20 -0.57
CA HIS A 38 -16.30 8.46 -1.96
C HIS A 38 -16.31 7.20 -2.81
N MET A 39 -16.00 6.05 -2.19
CA MET A 39 -15.92 4.78 -2.89
C MET A 39 -17.30 4.29 -3.31
N THR A 40 -17.39 3.78 -4.53
CA THR A 40 -18.59 3.15 -5.07
C THR A 40 -18.26 1.70 -5.47
N SER A 41 -19.27 0.88 -5.68
CA SER A 41 -19.06 -0.56 -5.94
C SER A 41 -18.25 -0.85 -7.20
N ASP A 42 -18.24 0.06 -8.16
CA ASP A 42 -17.45 -0.10 -9.39
C ASP A 42 -15.94 0.01 -9.16
N PHE A 43 -15.51 0.49 -7.98
CA PHE A 43 -14.10 0.50 -7.58
C PHE A 43 -13.63 -0.87 -7.07
N SER A 44 -14.54 -1.82 -6.83
CA SER A 44 -14.20 -3.13 -6.25
C SER A 44 -13.08 -3.88 -6.98
N PRO A 45 -13.06 -3.96 -8.32
CA PRO A 45 -11.96 -4.66 -9.01
C PRO A 45 -10.59 -4.03 -8.75
N VAL A 46 -10.52 -2.71 -8.65
CA VAL A 46 -9.28 -1.99 -8.37
C VAL A 46 -8.80 -2.29 -6.95
N LEU A 47 -9.71 -2.20 -5.99
CA LEU A 47 -9.39 -2.45 -4.59
C LEU A 47 -8.93 -3.89 -4.37
N PHE A 48 -9.64 -4.84 -4.96
CA PHE A 48 -9.26 -6.25 -4.88
C PHE A 48 -7.86 -6.47 -5.47
N ARG A 49 -7.60 -5.87 -6.64
CA ARG A 49 -6.29 -5.97 -7.28
C ARG A 49 -5.16 -5.40 -6.42
N MET A 50 -5.41 -4.29 -5.74
CA MET A 50 -4.42 -3.69 -4.83
C MET A 50 -4.01 -4.67 -3.73
N PHE A 51 -4.96 -5.41 -3.16
CA PHE A 51 -4.67 -6.40 -2.13
C PHE A 51 -3.97 -7.63 -2.69
N GLU A 52 -4.33 -8.08 -3.90
CA GLU A 52 -3.58 -9.15 -4.58
C GLU A 52 -2.12 -8.76 -4.80
N VAL A 53 -1.88 -7.53 -5.27
CA VAL A 53 -0.53 -7.01 -5.49
C VAL A 53 0.22 -6.92 -4.15
N ALA A 54 -0.43 -6.47 -3.09
CA ALA A 54 0.18 -6.43 -1.75
C ALA A 54 0.62 -7.82 -1.31
N ARG A 55 -0.21 -8.83 -1.50
CA ARG A 55 0.12 -10.23 -1.20
C ARG A 55 1.35 -10.68 -2.00
N ASP A 56 1.36 -10.42 -3.30
CA ASP A 56 2.43 -10.86 -4.20
C ASP A 56 3.74 -10.13 -3.90
N VAL A 57 3.68 -8.86 -3.59
CA VAL A 57 4.85 -8.06 -3.18
C VAL A 57 5.44 -8.59 -1.87
N ALA A 58 4.59 -8.90 -0.89
CA ALA A 58 5.04 -9.47 0.38
C ALA A 58 5.75 -10.81 0.15
N TYR A 59 5.22 -11.64 -0.72
CA TYR A 59 5.86 -12.91 -1.08
C TYR A 59 7.23 -12.68 -1.72
N SER A 60 7.29 -11.82 -2.73
CA SER A 60 8.52 -11.51 -3.45
C SER A 60 9.58 -10.86 -2.57
N ALA A 61 9.16 -10.06 -1.60
CA ALA A 61 10.06 -9.41 -0.65
C ALA A 61 10.50 -10.31 0.50
N GLY A 62 9.99 -11.56 0.56
CA GLY A 62 10.38 -12.54 1.57
C GLY A 62 9.77 -12.30 2.95
N ILE A 63 8.67 -11.55 3.06
CA ILE A 63 8.06 -11.21 4.34
C ILE A 63 6.73 -11.93 4.60
N SER A 64 6.27 -12.79 3.68
CA SER A 64 4.99 -13.49 3.83
C SER A 64 4.95 -14.37 5.07
N ASP A 65 5.99 -15.13 5.33
CA ASP A 65 6.01 -16.10 6.43
C ASP A 65 6.19 -15.42 7.79
N SER A 66 7.08 -14.44 7.87
CA SER A 66 7.34 -13.71 9.11
C SER A 66 6.22 -12.74 9.48
N GLY A 67 5.51 -12.27 8.48
CA GLY A 67 4.39 -11.36 8.67
C GLY A 67 4.67 -9.93 8.24
N TYR A 68 3.60 -9.22 7.95
CA TYR A 68 3.68 -7.84 7.49
C TYR A 68 2.40 -7.09 7.88
N ARG A 69 2.48 -5.78 7.82
CA ARG A 69 1.37 -4.90 8.18
C ARG A 69 0.91 -4.14 6.93
N LEU A 70 -0.41 -4.06 6.75
CA LEU A 70 -1.02 -3.24 5.72
C LEU A 70 -1.68 -2.05 6.39
N VAL A 71 -1.43 -0.84 5.85
CA VAL A 71 -1.95 0.41 6.43
C VAL A 71 -2.51 1.30 5.33
N ILE A 72 -3.70 1.82 5.56
CA ILE A 72 -4.30 2.88 4.73
C ILE A 72 -4.59 4.05 5.66
N ASN A 73 -3.93 5.17 5.44
CA ASN A 73 -4.15 6.39 6.22
C ASN A 73 -5.21 7.26 5.55
N GLN A 74 -6.14 7.76 6.34
CA GLN A 74 -7.25 8.60 5.85
C GLN A 74 -7.30 9.89 6.66
N LYS A 75 -7.09 11.01 5.98
CA LYS A 75 -7.25 12.37 6.52
C LYS A 75 -6.23 12.70 7.62
N ASP A 76 -6.43 13.83 8.28
CA ASP A 76 -5.40 14.48 9.10
C ASP A 76 -4.98 13.67 10.33
N ASP A 77 -5.95 13.12 11.07
CA ASP A 77 -5.65 12.43 12.32
C ASP A 77 -4.85 11.14 12.12
N SER A 78 -4.88 10.56 10.90
CA SER A 78 -4.08 9.38 10.58
C SER A 78 -2.63 9.72 10.21
N GLY A 79 -2.34 10.99 9.98
CA GLY A 79 -1.06 11.42 9.46
C GLY A 79 -0.93 11.28 7.95
N GLN A 80 -2.04 11.20 7.23
CA GLN A 80 -2.01 11.14 5.78
C GLN A 80 -1.37 12.40 5.20
N GLU A 81 -0.30 12.22 4.42
CA GLU A 81 0.42 13.32 3.81
C GLU A 81 -0.04 13.58 2.37
N ILE A 82 -0.36 12.52 1.65
CA ILE A 82 -0.74 12.59 0.23
C ILE A 82 -2.21 12.23 0.09
N PRO A 83 -3.06 13.15 -0.43
CA PRO A 83 -4.51 12.92 -0.57
C PRO A 83 -4.85 12.06 -1.79
N HIS A 84 -4.22 10.91 -1.92
CA HIS A 84 -4.44 9.90 -2.94
C HIS A 84 -4.40 8.56 -2.24
N LEU A 85 -5.39 7.71 -2.48
CA LEU A 85 -5.44 6.40 -1.83
C LEU A 85 -4.14 5.65 -2.08
N HIS A 86 -3.53 5.15 -1.01
CA HIS A 86 -2.36 4.28 -1.11
C HIS A 86 -2.34 3.32 0.07
N LEU A 87 -1.89 2.10 -0.21
CA LEU A 87 -1.81 1.01 0.75
C LEU A 87 -0.34 0.79 1.07
N HIS A 88 0.04 0.97 2.34
CA HIS A 88 1.40 0.67 2.81
C HIS A 88 1.54 -0.81 3.08
N ILE A 89 2.66 -1.40 2.66
CA ILE A 89 3.09 -2.74 3.04
C ILE A 89 4.37 -2.58 3.84
N LEU A 90 4.37 -2.98 5.10
CA LEU A 90 5.49 -2.80 6.01
C LEU A 90 5.90 -4.14 6.60
N GLY A 91 7.20 -4.45 6.58
CA GLY A 91 7.69 -5.68 7.14
C GLY A 91 9.20 -5.77 7.12
N GLY A 92 9.73 -6.97 7.33
CA GLY A 92 11.16 -7.24 7.31
C GLY A 92 11.83 -7.12 8.67
N ASP A 93 11.08 -6.72 9.69
CA ASP A 93 11.53 -6.65 11.08
C ASP A 93 10.29 -6.64 11.98
N GLN A 94 10.49 -6.82 13.28
CA GLN A 94 9.42 -6.70 14.26
C GLN A 94 8.93 -5.25 14.28
N LEU A 95 7.69 -5.06 13.88
CA LEU A 95 7.08 -3.74 13.89
C LEU A 95 6.63 -3.38 15.30
N GLY A 96 6.62 -2.09 15.61
CA GLY A 96 6.18 -1.59 16.91
C GLY A 96 4.66 -1.71 17.09
N SER A 97 4.14 -1.05 18.12
CA SER A 97 2.71 -1.04 18.37
C SER A 97 1.95 -0.41 17.19
N MET A 98 0.69 -0.74 17.08
CA MET A 98 -0.17 -0.29 15.99
C MET A 98 -0.35 1.24 15.98
N VAL A 99 -0.28 1.83 17.15
CA VAL A 99 -0.50 3.27 17.32
C VAL A 99 0.68 3.91 18.00
#